data_e2eca11ea21643f313307042ed3e9a7b
#
_entry.id   e2eca11ea21643f313307042ed3e9a7b
#
_cell.length_a   1.000
_cell.length_b   1.000
_cell.length_c   1.000
_cell.angle_alpha   90.00
_cell.angle_beta   90.00
_cell.angle_gamma   90.00
#
_symmetry.space_group_name_H-M   'P 1'
#
loop_
_entity.id
_entity.type
_entity.pdbx_description
1 polymer ?
#
loop_
_entity_poly.entity_id
_entity_poly.type
_entity_poly.pdbx_seq_one_letter_code
_entity_poly.pdbx_strand_id
1 'polypeptide(L)'
;TLGCKPGILSVNPTGQTRYLYIHDNNMFIVSEPINDEPSTIGNGSTIGFLVPDEETGNAWHQAGLDNGGETCEGPPGIRDVKKLMGTNMYLAYLRDPSGNKICALKRMS
;
A
#
# COMPACT_ATOMS: atom_id res chain seq x y z
N THR A 1 7.25 2.49 8.40
CA THR A 1 7.68 3.45 7.37
C THR A 1 6.64 4.55 7.14
N LEU A 2 5.36 4.22 7.20
CA LEU A 2 4.27 5.19 7.04
C LEU A 2 3.83 5.82 8.36
N GLY A 3 4.45 5.49 9.49
CA GLY A 3 4.08 6.01 10.79
C GLY A 3 2.89 5.31 11.43
N CYS A 4 2.42 4.22 10.87
CA CYS A 4 1.36 3.44 11.49
C CYS A 4 1.85 2.81 12.79
N LYS A 5 0.94 2.69 13.75
CA LYS A 5 1.20 1.88 14.94
C LYS A 5 1.37 0.42 14.54
N PRO A 6 2.05 -0.40 15.35
CA PRO A 6 2.12 -1.84 15.10
C PRO A 6 0.73 -2.44 14.87
N GLY A 7 0.65 -3.42 13.97
CA GLY A 7 -0.62 -4.04 13.61
C GLY A 7 -1.29 -4.74 14.79
N ILE A 8 -2.61 -4.65 14.83
CA ILE A 8 -3.42 -5.30 15.85
C ILE A 8 -3.97 -6.60 15.27
N LEU A 9 -3.61 -7.72 15.89
CA LEU A 9 -4.15 -9.02 15.51
C LEU A 9 -5.54 -9.19 16.11
N SER A 10 -6.50 -9.55 15.26
CA SER A 10 -7.87 -9.81 15.70
C SER A 10 -8.37 -11.10 15.06
N VAL A 11 -9.19 -11.84 15.79
CA VAL A 11 -9.84 -13.04 15.28
C VAL A 11 -11.35 -12.83 15.35
N ASN A 12 -12.02 -13.00 14.22
CA ASN A 12 -13.49 -12.89 14.16
C ASN A 12 -14.16 -14.00 14.92
N PRO A 13 -15.42 -13.80 15.37
CA PRO A 13 -16.21 -14.88 15.98
C PRO A 13 -16.34 -16.12 15.09
N THR A 14 -16.26 -15.94 13.76
CA THR A 14 -16.27 -17.05 12.78
C THR A 14 -14.90 -17.62 12.45
N GLY A 15 -13.84 -17.15 13.11
CA GLY A 15 -12.50 -17.75 13.05
C GLY A 15 -11.49 -17.08 12.13
N GLN A 16 -11.89 -16.13 11.29
CA GLN A 16 -10.97 -15.45 10.35
C GLN A 16 -10.03 -14.49 11.11
N THR A 17 -8.76 -14.52 10.74
CA THR A 17 -7.73 -13.64 11.31
C THR A 17 -7.61 -12.35 10.50
N ARG A 18 -7.44 -11.24 11.20
CA ARG A 18 -7.25 -9.91 10.62
C ARG A 18 -6.11 -9.18 11.28
N TYR A 19 -5.37 -8.41 10.48
CA TYR A 19 -4.42 -7.40 10.96
C TYR A 19 -4.96 -6.02 10.65
N LEU A 20 -5.03 -5.17 11.66
CA LEU A 20 -5.53 -3.80 11.55
C LEU A 20 -4.39 -2.82 11.79
N TYR A 21 -4.21 -1.89 10.87
CA TYR A 21 -3.22 -0.81 10.97
C TYR A 21 -3.95 0.52 11.01
N ILE A 22 -3.69 1.32 12.03
CA ILE A 22 -4.37 2.59 12.25
C ILE A 22 -3.36 3.74 12.19
N HIS A 23 -3.69 4.77 11.42
CA HIS A 23 -2.87 5.98 11.31
C HIS A 23 -3.77 7.15 10.90
N ASP A 24 -3.67 8.27 11.62
CA ASP A 24 -4.43 9.51 11.33
C ASP A 24 -5.93 9.26 11.09
N ASN A 25 -6.57 8.49 11.96
CA ASN A 25 -7.98 8.11 11.88
C ASN A 25 -8.35 7.26 10.66
N ASN A 26 -7.36 6.79 9.91
CA ASN A 26 -7.57 5.84 8.83
C ASN A 26 -7.22 4.44 9.30
N MET A 27 -7.89 3.46 8.71
CA MET A 27 -7.66 2.06 9.03
C MET A 27 -7.36 1.28 7.75
N PHE A 28 -6.29 0.49 7.79
CA PHE A 28 -5.95 -0.46 6.74
C PHE A 28 -6.01 -1.86 7.32
N ILE A 29 -6.75 -2.74 6.67
CA ILE A 29 -6.99 -4.09 7.16
C ILE A 29 -6.50 -5.10 6.15
N VAL A 30 -5.75 -6.10 6.62
CA VAL A 30 -5.40 -7.30 5.87
C VAL A 30 -6.04 -8.47 6.61
N SER A 31 -6.84 -9.26 5.91
CA SER A 31 -7.59 -10.32 6.57
C SER A 31 -7.70 -11.58 5.73
N GLU A 32 -7.94 -12.69 6.40
CA GLU A 32 -8.49 -13.86 5.75
C GLU A 32 -9.93 -13.52 5.28
N PRO A 33 -10.35 -14.01 4.09
CA PRO A 33 -11.70 -13.72 3.59
C PRO A 33 -12.79 -14.24 4.52
N ILE A 34 -13.82 -13.42 4.74
CA ILE A 34 -14.92 -13.76 5.65
C ILE A 34 -15.75 -14.96 5.17
N ASN A 35 -15.71 -15.26 3.86
CA ASN A 35 -16.45 -16.36 3.25
C ASN A 35 -15.67 -17.68 3.20
N ASP A 36 -14.49 -17.72 3.84
CA ASP A 36 -13.59 -18.88 3.86
C ASP A 36 -13.09 -19.37 2.50
N GLU A 37 -13.36 -18.62 1.43
CA GLU A 37 -12.79 -18.90 0.11
C GLU A 37 -11.33 -18.44 0.06
N PRO A 38 -10.50 -18.97 -0.87
CA PRO A 38 -9.14 -18.47 -1.03
C PRO A 38 -9.13 -16.98 -1.35
N SER A 39 -8.19 -16.24 -0.75
CA SER A 39 -8.01 -14.84 -1.07
C SER A 39 -7.56 -14.65 -2.50
N THR A 40 -8.02 -13.57 -3.14
CA THR A 40 -7.65 -13.22 -4.50
C THR A 40 -7.16 -11.78 -4.55
N ILE A 41 -6.39 -11.43 -5.58
CA ILE A 41 -6.00 -10.06 -5.83
C ILE A 41 -7.09 -9.36 -6.63
N GLY A 42 -7.23 -8.05 -6.44
CA GLY A 42 -8.07 -7.23 -7.32
C GLY A 42 -7.24 -6.75 -8.50
N ASN A 43 -7.09 -7.59 -9.52
CA ASN A 43 -6.33 -7.19 -10.71
C ASN A 43 -6.98 -5.99 -11.38
N GLY A 44 -6.25 -4.88 -11.46
CA GLY A 44 -6.77 -3.60 -11.95
C GLY A 44 -7.08 -2.59 -10.85
N SER A 45 -6.97 -2.97 -9.57
CA SER A 45 -7.12 -2.03 -8.46
C SER A 45 -5.75 -1.69 -7.85
N THR A 46 -5.69 -0.51 -7.23
CA THR A 46 -4.48 -0.03 -6.53
C THR A 46 -4.92 0.67 -5.26
N ILE A 47 -4.23 0.39 -4.16
CA ILE A 47 -4.40 1.14 -2.91
C ILE A 47 -3.21 2.08 -2.76
N GLY A 48 -3.48 3.38 -2.61
CA GLY A 48 -2.44 4.39 -2.49
C GLY A 48 -2.32 4.94 -1.08
N PHE A 49 -1.08 5.15 -0.66
CA PHE A 49 -0.75 5.74 0.64
C PHE A 49 -0.04 7.07 0.39
N LEU A 50 -0.59 8.15 0.94
CA LEU A 50 0.07 9.45 0.87
C LEU A 50 1.33 9.43 1.73
N VAL A 51 2.42 9.98 1.17
CA VAL A 51 3.67 10.16 1.90
C VAL A 51 4.03 11.63 1.94
N PRO A 52 4.73 12.10 3.00
CA PRO A 52 5.06 13.51 3.15
C PRO A 52 6.18 13.98 2.21
N ASP A 53 7.04 13.07 1.76
CA ASP A 53 8.19 13.39 0.92
C ASP A 53 8.66 12.16 0.14
N GLU A 54 9.56 12.39 -0.82
CA GLU A 54 10.11 11.32 -1.65
C GLU A 54 10.99 10.36 -0.85
N GLU A 55 11.70 10.87 0.16
CA GLU A 55 12.55 10.04 1.01
C GLU A 55 11.72 8.97 1.74
N THR A 56 10.59 9.37 2.30
CA THR A 56 9.66 8.43 2.96
C THR A 56 9.10 7.43 1.95
N GLY A 57 8.74 7.90 0.76
CA GLY A 57 8.26 7.02 -0.30
C GLY A 57 9.30 5.99 -0.74
N ASN A 58 10.55 6.41 -0.90
CA ASN A 58 11.64 5.51 -1.25
C ASN A 58 11.90 4.50 -0.12
N ALA A 59 11.86 4.93 1.13
CA ALA A 59 12.02 4.04 2.28
C ALA A 59 10.88 3.01 2.36
N TRP A 60 9.64 3.46 2.10
CA TRP A 60 8.48 2.56 2.03
C TRP A 60 8.66 1.50 0.95
N HIS A 61 9.10 1.91 -0.25
CA HIS A 61 9.34 0.99 -1.36
C HIS A 61 10.41 -0.04 -1.00
N GLN A 62 11.52 0.41 -0.42
CA GLN A 62 12.59 -0.49 -0.01
C GLN A 62 12.13 -1.47 1.07
N ALA A 63 11.33 -0.99 2.04
CA ALA A 63 10.76 -1.86 3.07
C ALA A 63 9.87 -2.95 2.44
N GLY A 64 9.10 -2.60 1.41
CA GLY A 64 8.30 -3.57 0.66
C GLY A 64 9.15 -4.63 0.00
N LEU A 65 10.24 -4.24 -0.67
CA LEU A 65 11.18 -5.19 -1.29
C LEU A 65 11.82 -6.10 -0.23
N ASP A 66 12.23 -5.52 0.91
CA ASP A 66 12.87 -6.27 1.99
C ASP A 66 11.92 -7.28 2.65
N ASN A 67 10.61 -7.09 2.51
CA ASN A 67 9.59 -7.96 3.09
C ASN A 67 8.86 -8.83 2.05
N GLY A 68 9.49 -9.07 0.92
CA GLY A 68 9.00 -10.03 -0.08
C GLY A 68 8.09 -9.44 -1.15
N GLY A 69 7.90 -8.14 -1.18
CA GLY A 69 7.21 -7.47 -2.28
C GLY A 69 8.08 -7.31 -3.52
N GLU A 70 7.46 -6.94 -4.62
CA GLU A 70 8.14 -6.72 -5.90
C GLU A 70 7.78 -5.34 -6.44
N THR A 71 8.74 -4.69 -7.10
CA THR A 71 8.45 -3.43 -7.78
C THR A 71 7.60 -3.68 -9.03
N CYS A 72 6.74 -2.75 -9.36
CA CYS A 72 5.96 -2.80 -10.59
C CYS A 72 5.73 -1.38 -11.13
N GLU A 73 5.32 -1.27 -12.40
CA GLU A 73 5.09 0.00 -13.10
C GLU A 73 6.30 0.94 -13.08
N GLY A 74 7.50 0.38 -13.16
CA GLY A 74 8.76 1.14 -13.17
C GLY A 74 9.27 1.48 -11.78
N PRO A 75 10.45 2.12 -11.69
CA PRO A 75 11.06 2.48 -10.41
C PRO A 75 10.33 3.66 -9.74
N PRO A 76 10.53 3.85 -8.41
CA PRO A 76 10.05 5.05 -7.73
C PRO A 76 10.57 6.32 -8.38
N GLY A 77 9.74 7.34 -8.48
CA GLY A 77 10.14 8.63 -9.01
C GLY A 77 8.99 9.56 -9.35
N ILE A 78 9.34 10.74 -9.80
CA ILE A 78 8.38 11.74 -10.23
C ILE A 78 7.91 11.42 -11.64
N ARG A 79 6.59 11.43 -11.84
CA ARG A 79 5.97 11.15 -13.13
C ARG A 79 5.18 12.35 -13.61
N ASP A 80 5.29 12.64 -14.91
CA ASP A 80 4.55 13.71 -15.53
C ASP A 80 3.12 13.26 -15.81
N VAL A 81 2.23 13.63 -14.91
CA VAL A 81 0.80 13.35 -15.02
C VAL A 81 -0.01 14.63 -14.93
N LYS A 82 0.58 15.77 -15.31
CA LYS A 82 -0.05 17.09 -15.21
C LYS A 82 -1.38 17.17 -15.95
N LYS A 83 -1.47 16.55 -17.11
CA LYS A 83 -2.70 16.58 -17.92
C LYS A 83 -3.86 15.88 -17.23
N LEU A 84 -3.56 14.85 -16.44
CA LEU A 84 -4.57 14.07 -15.73
C LEU A 84 -4.83 14.61 -14.33
N MET A 85 -3.78 14.93 -13.59
CA MET A 85 -3.86 15.25 -12.15
C MET A 85 -3.65 16.72 -11.82
N GLY A 86 -3.34 17.56 -12.81
CA GLY A 86 -3.05 18.97 -12.61
C GLY A 86 -1.65 19.27 -12.08
N THR A 87 -0.87 18.24 -11.75
CA THR A 87 0.49 18.36 -11.23
C THR A 87 1.25 17.07 -11.50
N ASN A 88 2.58 17.13 -11.41
CA ASN A 88 3.39 15.92 -11.38
C ASN A 88 3.13 15.16 -10.07
N MET A 89 3.33 13.86 -10.09
CA MET A 89 3.18 12.99 -8.92
C MET A 89 4.47 12.21 -8.69
N TYR A 90 4.92 12.16 -7.45
CA TYR A 90 5.84 11.11 -7.03
C TYR A 90 5.03 9.84 -6.84
N LEU A 91 5.48 8.75 -7.45
CA LEU A 91 4.82 7.45 -7.36
C LEU A 91 5.85 6.36 -7.15
N ALA A 92 5.54 5.42 -6.28
CA ALA A 92 6.32 4.22 -6.05
C ALA A 92 5.36 3.04 -5.92
N TYR A 93 5.43 2.11 -6.87
CA TYR A 93 4.50 0.98 -6.93
C TYR A 93 5.15 -0.31 -6.47
N LEU A 94 4.37 -1.10 -5.75
CA LEU A 94 4.74 -2.45 -5.31
C LEU A 94 3.60 -3.43 -5.54
N ARG A 95 3.96 -4.68 -5.78
CA ARG A 95 3.09 -5.82 -5.48
C ARG A 95 3.49 -6.35 -4.11
N ASP A 96 2.53 -6.53 -3.22
CA ASP A 96 2.80 -7.18 -1.94
C ASP A 96 3.05 -8.68 -2.16
N PRO A 97 3.47 -9.44 -1.13
CA PRO A 97 3.74 -10.87 -1.30
C PRO A 97 2.55 -11.68 -1.81
N SER A 98 1.33 -11.21 -1.60
CA SER A 98 0.11 -11.85 -2.12
C SER A 98 -0.25 -11.38 -3.53
N GLY A 99 0.45 -10.39 -4.08
CA GLY A 99 0.24 -9.87 -5.43
C GLY A 99 -0.64 -8.65 -5.53
N ASN A 100 -1.12 -8.09 -4.42
CA ASN A 100 -1.92 -6.87 -4.44
C ASN A 100 -1.06 -5.67 -4.79
N LYS A 101 -1.58 -4.79 -5.65
CA LYS A 101 -0.85 -3.58 -6.05
C LYS A 101 -1.13 -2.45 -5.07
N ILE A 102 -0.06 -1.90 -4.52
CA ILE A 102 -0.09 -0.77 -3.59
C ILE A 102 0.91 0.28 -4.05
N CYS A 103 0.71 1.52 -3.67
CA CYS A 103 1.66 2.57 -4.02
C CYS A 103 1.79 3.62 -2.92
N ALA A 104 2.96 4.23 -2.87
CA ALA A 104 3.18 5.48 -2.16
C ALA A 104 3.04 6.62 -3.16
N LEU A 105 2.39 7.72 -2.77
CA LEU A 105 2.17 8.83 -3.67
C LEU A 105 2.27 10.18 -2.97
N LYS A 106 2.70 11.20 -3.72
CA LYS A 106 2.76 12.59 -3.27
C LYS A 106 2.53 13.51 -4.45
N ARG A 107 1.64 14.49 -4.28
CA ARG A 107 1.49 15.57 -5.27
C ARG A 107 2.70 16.48 -5.21
N MET A 108 3.26 16.77 -6.38
CA MET A 108 4.37 17.70 -6.52
C MET A 108 3.80 19.03 -7.02
N SER A 109 3.59 19.94 -6.12
CA SER A 109 3.01 21.25 -6.47
C SER A 109 3.99 22.19 -7.10
#